data_19cc33069fd4082283bd7777c8b69f5c
#
_entry.id   19cc33069fd4082283bd7777c8b69f5c
#
_cell.length_a   1.000
_cell.length_b   1.000
_cell.length_c   1.000
_cell.angle_alpha   90.00
_cell.angle_beta   90.00
_cell.angle_gamma   90.00
#
_symmetry.space_group_name_H-M   'P 1'
#
loop_
_entity.id
_entity.type
_entity.pdbx_description
1 polymer ?
#
loop_
_entity_poly.entity_id
_entity_poly.type
_entity_poly.pdbx_seq_one_letter_code
_entity_poly.pdbx_strand_id
1 'polypeptide(L)'
;MKRFRLVSLIRHIEEFRRSRNLPEISYEVGTEEVHGGLADETTFDTFLSELRSGLAAAGLEGIWPCFIVGKVGTDLDTAVFDPEVARSLTAKVRPHGSWIKGHYTDGVSNPEEYPLSGMGAANVGPEFTISEYEALRELDALERRFESEGKVAVLSQMAATLERLVYESGRWTKWLHEDEAGMDFPELTRERREWLVGTGCRYIWQHPEAVAARNRLCGNLARLGVDAEEVVLGRIERDMDKYFVAFNLVGVNDLL
;
A
#
# COMPACT_ATOMS: atom_id res chain seq x y z
N MET A 1 17.53 -19.85 -5.52
CA MET A 1 16.26 -20.25 -6.17
C MET A 1 15.41 -19.05 -6.62
N LYS A 2 15.21 -17.98 -5.83
CA LYS A 2 14.42 -16.79 -6.20
C LYS A 2 14.91 -16.02 -7.44
N ARG A 3 16.22 -15.91 -7.65
CA ARG A 3 16.90 -15.18 -8.75
C ARG A 3 16.59 -15.72 -10.14
N PHE A 4 16.64 -17.04 -10.30
CA PHE A 4 16.31 -17.69 -11.59
C PHE A 4 14.86 -17.41 -11.99
N ARG A 5 13.97 -17.25 -11.02
CA ARG A 5 12.57 -16.93 -11.26
C ARG A 5 12.40 -15.52 -11.84
N LEU A 6 13.10 -14.51 -11.28
CA LEU A 6 13.00 -13.12 -11.76
C LEU A 6 13.47 -12.98 -13.21
N VAL A 7 14.69 -13.45 -13.51
CA VAL A 7 15.23 -13.42 -14.87
C VAL A 7 14.37 -14.21 -15.85
N SER A 8 13.85 -15.38 -15.42
CA SER A 8 12.95 -16.20 -16.25
C SER A 8 11.62 -15.48 -16.54
N LEU A 9 11.08 -14.73 -15.58
CA LEU A 9 9.86 -13.93 -15.78
C LEU A 9 10.09 -12.79 -16.76
N ILE A 10 11.18 -12.03 -16.59
CA ILE A 10 11.54 -10.94 -17.52
C ILE A 10 11.73 -11.50 -18.92
N ARG A 11 12.45 -12.62 -19.08
CA ARG A 11 12.61 -13.28 -20.38
C ARG A 11 11.28 -13.65 -21.01
N HIS A 12 10.40 -14.29 -20.26
CA HIS A 12 9.08 -14.67 -20.74
C HIS A 12 8.24 -13.46 -21.20
N ILE A 13 8.27 -12.38 -20.41
CA ILE A 13 7.58 -11.14 -20.76
C ILE A 13 8.16 -10.52 -22.04
N GLU A 14 9.48 -10.48 -22.18
CA GLU A 14 10.14 -9.95 -23.38
C GLU A 14 9.86 -10.81 -24.63
N GLU A 15 9.89 -12.13 -24.52
CA GLU A 15 9.51 -13.04 -25.60
C GLU A 15 8.05 -12.81 -26.02
N PHE A 16 7.13 -12.72 -25.06
CA PHE A 16 5.72 -12.44 -25.33
C PHE A 16 5.52 -11.07 -25.99
N ARG A 17 6.12 -10.01 -25.43
CA ARG A 17 6.06 -8.65 -25.95
C ARG A 17 6.53 -8.58 -27.40
N ARG A 18 7.70 -9.13 -27.68
CA ARG A 18 8.29 -9.16 -29.04
C ARG A 18 7.44 -9.97 -30.01
N SER A 19 6.92 -11.11 -29.60
CA SER A 19 6.04 -11.95 -30.43
C SER A 19 4.73 -11.26 -30.84
N ARG A 20 4.30 -10.26 -30.08
CA ARG A 20 3.08 -9.47 -30.31
C ARG A 20 3.37 -8.06 -30.87
N ASN A 21 4.63 -7.74 -31.12
CA ASN A 21 5.07 -6.41 -31.57
C ASN A 21 4.55 -5.29 -30.65
N LEU A 22 4.56 -5.54 -29.33
CA LEU A 22 4.17 -4.56 -28.32
C LEU A 22 5.34 -3.59 -28.04
N PRO A 23 5.04 -2.35 -27.60
CA PRO A 23 6.07 -1.37 -27.25
C PRO A 23 6.95 -1.85 -26.09
N GLU A 24 8.10 -1.19 -25.92
CA GLU A 24 8.96 -1.42 -24.77
C GLU A 24 8.25 -1.06 -23.47
N ILE A 25 8.59 -1.80 -22.41
CA ILE A 25 8.06 -1.59 -21.06
C ILE A 25 9.21 -1.44 -20.08
N SER A 26 8.96 -0.71 -19.01
CA SER A 26 9.87 -0.59 -17.88
C SER A 26 9.58 -1.64 -16.82
N TYR A 27 10.64 -2.05 -16.11
CA TYR A 27 10.53 -3.07 -15.07
C TYR A 27 10.80 -2.47 -13.70
N GLU A 28 10.05 -2.95 -12.73
CA GLU A 28 10.35 -2.83 -11.31
C GLU A 28 10.72 -4.21 -10.79
N VAL A 29 11.77 -4.28 -9.98
CA VAL A 29 12.22 -5.53 -9.37
C VAL A 29 12.50 -5.32 -7.88
N GLY A 30 12.31 -6.39 -7.10
CA GLY A 30 12.62 -6.41 -5.69
C GLY A 30 13.08 -7.77 -5.22
N THR A 31 13.66 -7.82 -4.04
CA THR A 31 14.08 -9.06 -3.39
C THR A 31 12.91 -9.88 -2.84
N GLU A 32 11.69 -9.34 -2.92
CA GLU A 32 10.45 -9.95 -2.41
C GLU A 32 10.59 -10.52 -1.00
N GLU A 33 10.84 -9.68 -0.07
CA GLU A 33 10.62 -10.02 1.32
C GLU A 33 9.28 -9.43 1.73
N VAL A 34 8.46 -10.27 2.35
CA VAL A 34 7.11 -9.92 2.81
C VAL A 34 7.17 -8.91 3.96
N HIS A 35 8.37 -8.73 4.54
CA HIS A 35 8.61 -7.83 5.66
C HIS A 35 9.55 -6.69 5.23
N GLY A 36 9.26 -5.49 5.72
CA GLY A 36 10.07 -4.30 5.58
C GLY A 36 11.41 -4.38 6.33
N GLY A 37 11.76 -3.33 7.02
CA GLY A 37 13.00 -3.19 7.77
C GLY A 37 14.13 -2.58 6.96
N LEU A 38 15.36 -2.79 7.41
CA LEU A 38 16.57 -2.23 6.78
C LEU A 38 17.22 -3.21 5.81
N ALA A 39 17.79 -2.67 4.73
CA ALA A 39 18.55 -3.46 3.79
C ALA A 39 19.90 -3.88 4.41
N ASP A 40 20.27 -5.15 4.20
CA ASP A 40 21.67 -5.57 4.32
C ASP A 40 22.41 -5.22 3.03
N GLU A 41 23.41 -4.35 3.13
CA GLU A 41 24.15 -3.82 1.98
C GLU A 41 24.85 -4.90 1.16
N THR A 42 25.42 -5.92 1.80
CA THR A 42 26.11 -7.04 1.12
C THR A 42 25.11 -7.87 0.32
N THR A 43 23.96 -8.15 0.92
CA THR A 43 22.87 -8.86 0.25
C THR A 43 22.35 -8.06 -0.95
N PHE A 44 22.24 -6.74 -0.81
CA PHE A 44 21.76 -5.87 -1.88
C PHE A 44 22.78 -5.80 -3.04
N ASP A 45 24.07 -5.63 -2.77
CA ASP A 45 25.14 -5.63 -3.78
C ASP A 45 25.21 -6.97 -4.52
N THR A 46 25.06 -8.07 -3.80
CA THR A 46 24.97 -9.40 -4.38
C THR A 46 23.78 -9.53 -5.31
N PHE A 47 22.62 -9.04 -4.89
CA PHE A 47 21.40 -9.04 -5.73
C PHE A 47 21.62 -8.28 -7.04
N LEU A 48 22.18 -7.06 -7.00
CA LEU A 48 22.47 -6.26 -8.20
C LEU A 48 23.42 -6.98 -9.17
N SER A 49 24.52 -7.53 -8.63
CA SER A 49 25.51 -8.27 -9.42
C SER A 49 24.92 -9.49 -10.12
N GLU A 50 24.12 -10.24 -9.38
CA GLU A 50 23.49 -11.47 -9.88
C GLU A 50 22.33 -11.20 -10.86
N LEU A 51 21.58 -10.11 -10.65
CA LEU A 51 20.57 -9.67 -11.60
C LEU A 51 21.24 -9.33 -12.95
N ARG A 52 22.33 -8.56 -12.91
CA ARG A 52 23.09 -8.20 -14.13
C ARG A 52 23.62 -9.44 -14.84
N SER A 53 24.29 -10.32 -14.13
CA SER A 53 24.84 -11.54 -14.69
C SER A 53 23.76 -12.46 -15.25
N GLY A 54 22.62 -12.56 -14.56
CA GLY A 54 21.49 -13.37 -15.00
C GLY A 54 20.82 -12.84 -16.24
N LEU A 55 20.62 -11.52 -16.35
CA LEU A 55 20.08 -10.89 -17.56
C LEU A 55 21.03 -11.08 -18.75
N ALA A 56 22.34 -10.87 -18.56
CA ALA A 56 23.33 -11.11 -19.60
C ALA A 56 23.30 -12.58 -20.07
N ALA A 57 23.33 -13.54 -19.15
CA ALA A 57 23.25 -14.95 -19.49
C ALA A 57 21.95 -15.36 -20.22
N ALA A 58 20.90 -14.56 -20.09
CA ALA A 58 19.62 -14.76 -20.79
C ALA A 58 19.52 -14.00 -22.13
N GLY A 59 20.57 -13.28 -22.57
CA GLY A 59 20.56 -12.45 -23.78
C GLY A 59 19.67 -11.19 -23.65
N LEU A 60 19.61 -10.65 -22.43
CA LEU A 60 18.77 -9.49 -22.06
C LEU A 60 19.61 -8.33 -21.52
N GLU A 61 20.85 -8.16 -22.00
CA GLU A 61 21.80 -7.15 -21.52
C GLU A 61 21.26 -5.72 -21.64
N GLY A 62 20.40 -5.48 -22.63
CA GLY A 62 19.73 -4.18 -22.83
C GLY A 62 18.52 -3.95 -21.93
N ILE A 63 18.10 -4.96 -21.19
CA ILE A 63 16.95 -4.87 -20.29
C ILE A 63 17.46 -4.66 -18.86
N TRP A 64 17.15 -3.48 -18.31
CA TRP A 64 17.51 -3.16 -16.94
C TRP A 64 16.32 -2.48 -16.24
N PRO A 65 16.01 -2.83 -14.98
CA PRO A 65 14.88 -2.25 -14.28
C PRO A 65 15.06 -0.75 -14.01
N CYS A 66 14.01 0.02 -14.24
CA CYS A 66 14.00 1.44 -13.89
C CYS A 66 13.85 1.66 -12.38
N PHE A 67 13.15 0.73 -11.70
CA PHE A 67 13.01 0.75 -10.25
C PHE A 67 13.52 -0.53 -9.60
N ILE A 68 14.24 -0.35 -8.50
CA ILE A 68 14.66 -1.43 -7.60
C ILE A 68 14.07 -1.13 -6.23
N VAL A 69 13.30 -2.10 -5.70
CA VAL A 69 12.71 -1.95 -4.36
C VAL A 69 13.81 -2.07 -3.31
N GLY A 70 13.90 -1.07 -2.46
CA GLY A 70 14.85 -1.01 -1.35
C GLY A 70 14.15 -1.09 -0.01
N LYS A 71 14.76 -1.81 0.94
CA LYS A 71 14.33 -1.82 2.33
C LYS A 71 14.94 -0.63 3.05
N VAL A 72 14.12 0.35 3.36
CA VAL A 72 14.52 1.65 3.88
C VAL A 72 14.03 1.91 5.32
N GLY A 73 13.75 0.84 6.06
CA GLY A 73 13.30 0.88 7.47
C GLY A 73 11.80 0.71 7.67
N THR A 74 11.00 1.02 6.66
CA THR A 74 9.53 0.94 6.76
C THR A 74 8.99 -0.48 6.64
N ASP A 75 7.89 -0.76 7.33
CA ASP A 75 7.09 -1.97 7.21
C ASP A 75 5.61 -1.61 7.36
N LEU A 76 4.71 -2.57 7.21
CA LEU A 76 3.26 -2.34 7.18
C LEU A 76 2.72 -1.63 8.43
N ASP A 77 3.32 -1.89 9.58
CA ASP A 77 2.96 -1.31 10.89
C ASP A 77 4.09 -0.51 11.56
N THR A 78 5.16 -0.21 10.80
CA THR A 78 6.34 0.52 11.27
C THR A 78 6.64 1.69 10.36
N ALA A 79 6.33 2.89 10.81
CA ALA A 79 6.50 4.14 10.06
C ALA A 79 7.91 4.75 10.21
N VAL A 80 8.95 3.92 10.30
CA VAL A 80 10.34 4.37 10.45
C VAL A 80 11.06 4.33 9.11
N PHE A 81 11.24 5.52 8.50
CA PHE A 81 12.06 5.68 7.30
C PHE A 81 13.48 6.11 7.68
N ASP A 82 14.48 5.40 7.13
CA ASP A 82 15.90 5.71 7.33
C ASP A 82 16.50 6.37 6.09
N PRO A 83 16.70 7.71 6.10
CA PRO A 83 17.22 8.44 4.95
C PRO A 83 18.69 8.12 4.64
N GLU A 84 19.51 7.69 5.61
CA GLU A 84 20.91 7.33 5.36
C GLU A 84 21.00 6.04 4.55
N VAL A 85 20.23 5.02 4.96
CA VAL A 85 20.11 3.77 4.19
C VAL A 85 19.55 4.05 2.79
N ALA A 86 18.53 4.88 2.68
CA ALA A 86 17.95 5.26 1.39
C ALA A 86 18.99 5.93 0.47
N ARG A 87 19.81 6.84 1.00
CA ARG A 87 20.91 7.49 0.25
C ARG A 87 21.97 6.47 -0.19
N SER A 88 22.36 5.55 0.70
CA SER A 88 23.32 4.47 0.37
C SER A 88 22.80 3.60 -0.79
N LEU A 89 21.56 3.11 -0.69
CA LEU A 89 20.96 2.29 -1.74
C LEU A 89 20.81 3.05 -3.06
N THR A 90 20.41 4.33 -2.99
CA THR A 90 20.29 5.20 -4.16
C THR A 90 21.63 5.36 -4.87
N ALA A 91 22.72 5.60 -4.14
CA ALA A 91 24.07 5.70 -4.70
C ALA A 91 24.51 4.41 -5.42
N LYS A 92 24.06 3.25 -4.95
CA LYS A 92 24.39 1.93 -5.57
C LYS A 92 23.65 1.70 -6.90
N VAL A 93 22.40 2.15 -7.03
CA VAL A 93 21.58 1.85 -8.22
C VAL A 93 21.67 2.92 -9.32
N ARG A 94 21.94 4.17 -8.96
CA ARG A 94 22.05 5.30 -9.90
C ARG A 94 23.05 5.09 -11.06
N PRO A 95 24.27 4.55 -10.83
CA PRO A 95 25.21 4.25 -11.90
C PRO A 95 24.69 3.25 -12.93
N HIS A 96 23.63 2.52 -12.59
CA HIS A 96 22.99 1.54 -13.46
C HIS A 96 21.74 2.06 -14.17
N GLY A 97 21.37 3.33 -13.95
CA GLY A 97 20.16 3.93 -14.52
C GLY A 97 18.88 3.59 -13.78
N SER A 98 18.96 3.05 -12.56
CA SER A 98 17.80 2.75 -11.73
C SER A 98 17.57 3.80 -10.66
N TRP A 99 16.36 3.76 -10.12
CA TRP A 99 15.95 4.48 -8.92
C TRP A 99 15.54 3.51 -7.83
N ILE A 100 15.74 3.90 -6.56
CA ILE A 100 15.16 3.16 -5.44
C ILE A 100 13.68 3.51 -5.32
N LYS A 101 12.87 2.49 -5.08
CA LYS A 101 11.46 2.61 -4.70
C LYS A 101 11.26 2.05 -3.30
N GLY A 102 10.63 2.83 -2.44
CA GLY A 102 10.24 2.40 -1.10
C GLY A 102 8.90 1.66 -1.12
N HIS A 103 8.80 0.61 -0.32
CA HIS A 103 7.53 -0.01 0.04
C HIS A 103 7.13 0.38 1.46
N TYR A 104 5.85 0.22 1.80
CA TYR A 104 5.33 0.50 3.15
C TYR A 104 5.59 1.94 3.60
N THR A 105 5.34 2.91 2.74
CA THR A 105 5.51 4.34 3.07
C THR A 105 4.35 4.89 3.92
N ASP A 106 3.41 4.03 4.23
CA ASP A 106 2.18 4.36 4.96
C ASP A 106 2.48 4.90 6.36
N GLY A 107 1.89 6.05 6.70
CA GLY A 107 2.02 6.66 8.02
C GLY A 107 3.40 7.19 8.39
N VAL A 108 4.36 7.22 7.44
CA VAL A 108 5.72 7.66 7.71
C VAL A 108 5.73 9.12 8.22
N SER A 109 6.56 9.37 9.23
CA SER A 109 6.61 10.67 9.92
C SER A 109 7.47 11.73 9.22
N ASN A 110 8.35 11.31 8.29
CA ASN A 110 9.29 12.14 7.55
C ASN A 110 9.24 11.88 6.03
N PRO A 111 8.06 11.99 5.39
CA PRO A 111 7.91 11.65 3.97
C PRO A 111 8.74 12.54 3.04
N GLU A 112 9.05 13.78 3.44
CA GLU A 112 9.91 14.71 2.69
C GLU A 112 11.34 14.21 2.51
N GLU A 113 11.81 13.33 3.37
CA GLU A 113 13.15 12.73 3.25
C GLU A 113 13.26 11.76 2.07
N TYR A 114 12.16 11.25 1.51
CA TYR A 114 12.20 10.38 0.33
C TYR A 114 12.84 11.06 -0.88
N PRO A 115 12.32 12.20 -1.38
CA PRO A 115 12.97 12.91 -2.48
C PRO A 115 14.35 13.45 -2.10
N LEU A 116 14.57 13.90 -0.85
CA LEU A 116 15.86 14.39 -0.38
C LEU A 116 16.93 13.29 -0.34
N SER A 117 16.53 12.04 -0.18
CA SER A 117 17.42 10.86 -0.26
C SER A 117 17.67 10.42 -1.72
N GLY A 118 17.08 11.09 -2.70
CA GLY A 118 17.23 10.77 -4.12
C GLY A 118 16.43 9.55 -4.56
N MET A 119 15.46 9.08 -3.77
CA MET A 119 14.55 8.01 -4.17
C MET A 119 13.65 8.48 -5.32
N GLY A 120 13.26 7.54 -6.18
CA GLY A 120 12.45 7.83 -7.36
C GLY A 120 10.97 7.51 -7.19
N ALA A 121 10.60 6.69 -6.21
CA ALA A 121 9.21 6.32 -5.97
C ALA A 121 8.99 5.76 -4.55
N ALA A 122 7.73 5.74 -4.16
CA ALA A 122 7.25 5.13 -2.92
C ALA A 122 5.83 4.56 -3.12
N ASN A 123 5.49 3.52 -2.35
CA ASN A 123 4.14 2.97 -2.31
C ASN A 123 3.44 3.41 -1.03
N VAL A 124 2.26 4.00 -1.20
CA VAL A 124 1.30 4.27 -0.13
C VAL A 124 -0.02 3.60 -0.53
N GLY A 125 -0.64 2.88 0.37
CA GLY A 125 -1.89 2.18 0.05
C GLY A 125 -2.74 1.84 1.26
N PRO A 126 -2.28 1.02 2.21
CA PRO A 126 -3.01 0.71 3.45
C PRO A 126 -3.51 1.94 4.19
N GLU A 127 -2.74 3.02 4.29
CA GLU A 127 -3.15 4.27 4.94
C GLU A 127 -4.45 4.83 4.34
N PHE A 128 -4.55 4.88 3.02
CA PHE A 128 -5.77 5.37 2.35
C PHE A 128 -6.97 4.44 2.58
N THR A 129 -6.73 3.13 2.70
CA THR A 129 -7.78 2.17 3.07
C THR A 129 -8.25 2.38 4.51
N ILE A 130 -7.31 2.65 5.42
CA ILE A 130 -7.61 2.96 6.82
C ILE A 130 -8.40 4.27 6.91
N SER A 131 -8.01 5.29 6.14
CA SER A 131 -8.73 6.58 6.07
C SER A 131 -10.17 6.40 5.61
N GLU A 132 -10.42 5.58 4.58
CA GLU A 132 -11.76 5.22 4.14
C GLU A 132 -12.56 4.50 5.23
N TYR A 133 -11.95 3.49 5.87
CA TYR A 133 -12.56 2.74 6.97
C TYR A 133 -12.93 3.63 8.16
N GLU A 134 -12.04 4.53 8.57
CA GLU A 134 -12.29 5.43 9.68
C GLU A 134 -13.41 6.43 9.37
N ALA A 135 -13.43 6.99 8.16
CA ALA A 135 -14.54 7.85 7.72
C ALA A 135 -15.89 7.11 7.75
N LEU A 136 -15.93 5.88 7.26
CA LEU A 136 -17.15 5.05 7.30
C LEU A 136 -17.57 4.70 8.74
N ARG A 137 -16.63 4.50 9.65
CA ARG A 137 -16.90 4.31 11.09
C ARG A 137 -17.51 5.54 11.74
N GLU A 138 -16.98 6.71 11.44
CA GLU A 138 -17.51 7.98 11.95
C GLU A 138 -18.93 8.25 11.41
N LEU A 139 -19.17 7.93 10.15
CA LEU A 139 -20.49 8.03 9.52
C LEU A 139 -21.48 7.01 10.10
N ASP A 140 -21.07 5.77 10.40
CA ASP A 140 -21.91 4.76 11.09
C ASP A 140 -22.28 5.25 12.51
N ALA A 141 -21.32 5.87 13.22
CA ALA A 141 -21.62 6.46 14.53
C ALA A 141 -22.60 7.66 14.43
N LEU A 142 -22.47 8.48 13.40
CA LEU A 142 -23.42 9.57 13.12
C LEU A 142 -24.82 9.03 12.77
N GLU A 143 -24.91 7.98 11.97
CA GLU A 143 -26.15 7.30 11.64
C GLU A 143 -26.85 6.77 12.89
N ARG A 144 -26.10 6.11 13.81
CA ARG A 144 -26.62 5.61 15.12
C ARG A 144 -27.16 6.75 15.97
N ARG A 145 -26.50 7.91 15.98
CA ARG A 145 -27.00 9.08 16.67
C ARG A 145 -28.35 9.53 16.08
N PHE A 146 -28.47 9.60 14.76
CA PHE A 146 -29.72 9.95 14.11
C PHE A 146 -30.83 8.91 14.33
N GLU A 147 -30.48 7.63 14.46
CA GLU A 147 -31.43 6.59 14.82
C GLU A 147 -31.96 6.79 16.25
N SER A 148 -31.09 7.10 17.21
CA SER A 148 -31.52 7.41 18.59
C SER A 148 -32.42 8.66 18.69
N GLU A 149 -32.33 9.57 17.72
CA GLU A 149 -33.20 10.74 17.57
C GLU A 149 -34.50 10.42 16.79
N GLY A 150 -34.70 9.18 16.36
CA GLY A 150 -35.87 8.74 15.59
C GLY A 150 -35.86 9.16 14.12
N LYS A 151 -34.71 9.65 13.59
CA LYS A 151 -34.57 10.14 12.22
C LYS A 151 -34.18 9.05 11.21
N VAL A 152 -33.62 7.95 11.68
CA VAL A 152 -33.26 6.76 10.89
C VAL A 152 -33.99 5.57 11.45
N ALA A 153 -34.74 4.83 10.62
CA ALA A 153 -35.52 3.69 11.05
C ALA A 153 -34.75 2.36 11.00
N VAL A 154 -33.81 2.22 10.07
CA VAL A 154 -33.03 1.00 9.86
C VAL A 154 -31.58 1.37 9.62
N LEU A 155 -30.73 0.97 10.53
CA LEU A 155 -29.28 1.20 10.45
C LEU A 155 -28.61 0.42 9.30
N SER A 156 -27.57 0.99 8.75
CA SER A 156 -26.70 0.33 7.76
C SER A 156 -25.89 -0.81 8.37
N GLN A 157 -25.49 -0.65 9.62
CA GLN A 157 -24.54 -1.51 10.32
C GLN A 157 -23.18 -1.61 9.61
N MET A 158 -22.74 -0.51 9.01
CA MET A 158 -21.54 -0.48 8.15
C MET A 158 -20.31 -0.99 8.90
N ALA A 159 -20.01 -0.43 10.07
CA ALA A 159 -18.82 -0.80 10.85
C ALA A 159 -18.84 -2.29 11.24
N ALA A 160 -19.97 -2.81 11.74
CA ALA A 160 -20.11 -4.22 12.12
C ALA A 160 -20.00 -5.16 10.90
N THR A 161 -20.53 -4.75 9.76
CA THR A 161 -20.41 -5.52 8.51
C THR A 161 -18.97 -5.63 8.06
N LEU A 162 -18.20 -4.53 8.09
CA LEU A 162 -16.79 -4.54 7.71
C LEU A 162 -15.96 -5.43 8.65
N GLU A 163 -16.15 -5.29 9.97
CA GLU A 163 -15.46 -6.11 10.97
C GLU A 163 -15.71 -7.60 10.73
N ARG A 164 -16.97 -8.00 10.59
CA ARG A 164 -17.34 -9.39 10.32
C ARG A 164 -16.73 -9.93 9.02
N LEU A 165 -16.82 -9.18 7.94
CA LEU A 165 -16.30 -9.62 6.64
C LEU A 165 -14.77 -9.74 6.63
N VAL A 166 -14.06 -8.85 7.32
CA VAL A 166 -12.60 -8.97 7.49
C VAL A 166 -12.27 -10.20 8.32
N TYR A 167 -12.97 -10.44 9.43
CA TYR A 167 -12.81 -11.64 10.25
C TYR A 167 -13.03 -12.90 9.42
N GLU A 168 -14.17 -13.02 8.75
CA GLU A 168 -14.55 -14.18 7.92
C GLU A 168 -13.58 -14.44 6.76
N SER A 169 -12.91 -13.39 6.25
CA SER A 169 -11.90 -13.51 5.19
C SER A 169 -10.68 -14.32 5.62
N GLY A 170 -10.39 -14.39 6.91
CA GLY A 170 -9.20 -15.00 7.49
C GLY A 170 -7.87 -14.33 7.10
N ARG A 171 -7.92 -13.25 6.29
CA ARG A 171 -6.69 -12.59 5.81
C ARG A 171 -5.95 -11.83 6.90
N TRP A 172 -6.63 -11.38 7.92
CA TRP A 172 -6.09 -10.67 9.06
C TRP A 172 -4.97 -11.45 9.77
N THR A 173 -5.02 -12.79 9.75
CA THR A 173 -3.99 -13.65 10.36
C THR A 173 -2.58 -13.46 9.79
N LYS A 174 -2.48 -12.89 8.57
CA LYS A 174 -1.18 -12.60 7.93
C LYS A 174 -0.46 -11.42 8.52
N TRP A 175 -1.14 -10.60 9.31
CA TRP A 175 -0.62 -9.38 9.90
C TRP A 175 -0.53 -9.48 11.43
N LEU A 176 -0.72 -10.67 11.99
CA LEU A 176 -0.46 -10.91 13.40
C LEU A 176 1.03 -10.79 13.69
N HIS A 177 1.33 -10.18 14.83
CA HIS A 177 2.68 -10.15 15.37
C HIS A 177 3.06 -11.54 15.94
N GLU A 178 4.34 -11.75 16.22
CA GLU A 178 4.82 -13.04 16.75
C GLU A 178 4.18 -13.39 18.10
N ASP A 179 3.96 -12.39 18.95
CA ASP A 179 3.31 -12.54 20.26
C ASP A 179 1.78 -12.73 20.17
N GLU A 180 1.18 -12.42 19.01
CA GLU A 180 -0.23 -12.67 18.72
C GLU A 180 -0.46 -14.02 18.02
N ALA A 181 0.60 -14.76 17.74
CA ALA A 181 0.52 -16.01 16.99
C ALA A 181 -0.37 -17.05 17.69
N GLY A 182 -1.45 -17.46 17.02
CA GLY A 182 -2.42 -18.43 17.53
C GLY A 182 -3.57 -17.83 18.33
N MET A 183 -3.61 -16.51 18.52
CA MET A 183 -4.78 -15.82 19.09
C MET A 183 -5.92 -15.78 18.07
N ASP A 184 -7.15 -15.91 18.55
CA ASP A 184 -8.33 -15.63 17.74
C ASP A 184 -8.65 -14.13 17.76
N PHE A 185 -9.35 -13.67 16.73
CA PHE A 185 -9.66 -12.25 16.52
C PHE A 185 -10.30 -11.56 17.74
N PRO A 186 -11.29 -12.16 18.47
CA PRO A 186 -11.86 -11.57 19.67
C PRO A 186 -10.89 -11.43 20.84
N GLU A 187 -9.78 -12.18 20.85
CA GLU A 187 -8.78 -12.15 21.92
C GLU A 187 -7.80 -10.98 21.78
N LEU A 188 -7.75 -10.39 20.59
CA LEU A 188 -6.92 -9.23 20.31
C LEU A 188 -7.47 -7.96 21.01
N THR A 189 -6.60 -7.01 21.28
CA THR A 189 -7.03 -5.71 21.81
C THR A 189 -7.97 -5.00 20.83
N ARG A 190 -8.77 -4.06 21.32
CA ARG A 190 -9.68 -3.29 20.48
C ARG A 190 -8.92 -2.51 19.40
N GLU A 191 -7.85 -1.83 19.78
CA GLU A 191 -7.02 -1.04 18.87
C GLU A 191 -6.42 -1.93 17.78
N ARG A 192 -5.96 -3.12 18.17
CA ARG A 192 -5.39 -4.08 17.23
C ARG A 192 -6.43 -4.57 16.22
N ARG A 193 -7.63 -4.92 16.70
CA ARG A 193 -8.74 -5.30 15.79
C ARG A 193 -9.11 -4.19 14.84
N GLU A 194 -9.24 -2.95 15.34
CA GLU A 194 -9.56 -1.78 14.51
C GLU A 194 -8.52 -1.58 13.40
N TRP A 195 -7.23 -1.72 13.72
CA TRP A 195 -6.15 -1.66 12.73
C TRP A 195 -6.24 -2.80 11.70
N LEU A 196 -6.46 -4.04 12.15
CA LEU A 196 -6.61 -5.20 11.27
C LEU A 196 -7.83 -5.07 10.34
N VAL A 197 -8.94 -4.53 10.84
CA VAL A 197 -10.13 -4.26 10.02
C VAL A 197 -9.81 -3.18 8.99
N GLY A 198 -9.26 -2.04 9.42
CA GLY A 198 -8.88 -0.95 8.53
C GLY A 198 -7.96 -1.42 7.39
N THR A 199 -6.90 -2.17 7.72
CA THR A 199 -5.97 -2.75 6.73
C THR A 199 -6.64 -3.81 5.86
N GLY A 200 -7.54 -4.62 6.43
CA GLY A 200 -8.22 -5.72 5.75
C GLY A 200 -9.32 -5.29 4.78
N CYS A 201 -9.91 -4.12 4.99
CA CYS A 201 -11.05 -3.62 4.22
C CYS A 201 -10.79 -3.57 2.71
N ARG A 202 -9.56 -3.31 2.26
CA ARG A 202 -9.18 -3.30 0.83
C ARG A 202 -9.51 -4.60 0.07
N TYR A 203 -9.68 -5.71 0.78
CA TYR A 203 -9.99 -7.00 0.17
C TYR A 203 -11.49 -7.31 0.16
N ILE A 204 -12.30 -6.51 0.84
CA ILE A 204 -13.73 -6.77 1.00
C ILE A 204 -14.63 -5.62 0.51
N TRP A 205 -14.07 -4.51 0.01
CA TRP A 205 -14.84 -3.36 -0.50
C TRP A 205 -15.89 -3.75 -1.55
N GLN A 206 -15.59 -4.75 -2.37
CA GLN A 206 -16.51 -5.23 -3.41
C GLN A 206 -17.42 -6.38 -2.95
N HIS A 207 -17.35 -6.76 -1.67
CA HIS A 207 -18.25 -7.78 -1.16
C HIS A 207 -19.69 -7.27 -1.18
N PRO A 208 -20.68 -8.05 -1.67
CA PRO A 208 -22.07 -7.57 -1.86
C PRO A 208 -22.68 -6.97 -0.58
N GLU A 209 -22.37 -7.54 0.59
CA GLU A 209 -22.86 -7.03 1.87
C GLU A 209 -22.21 -5.70 2.27
N ALA A 210 -20.91 -5.52 2.01
CA ALA A 210 -20.22 -4.25 2.25
C ALA A 210 -20.81 -3.14 1.37
N VAL A 211 -21.02 -3.45 0.08
CA VAL A 211 -21.67 -2.53 -0.88
C VAL A 211 -23.10 -2.18 -0.45
N ALA A 212 -23.87 -3.18 -0.02
CA ALA A 212 -25.24 -2.95 0.44
C ALA A 212 -25.30 -2.10 1.72
N ALA A 213 -24.40 -2.35 2.69
CA ALA A 213 -24.29 -1.56 3.91
C ALA A 213 -23.89 -0.10 3.60
N ARG A 214 -22.88 0.10 2.73
CA ARG A 214 -22.44 1.43 2.29
C ARG A 214 -23.57 2.20 1.60
N ASN A 215 -24.28 1.57 0.67
CA ASN A 215 -25.41 2.21 -0.03
C ASN A 215 -26.52 2.61 0.94
N ARG A 216 -26.80 1.80 1.95
CA ARG A 216 -27.80 2.13 2.98
C ARG A 216 -27.33 3.29 3.84
N LEU A 217 -26.08 3.28 4.30
CA LEU A 217 -25.46 4.36 5.07
C LEU A 217 -25.58 5.69 4.32
N CYS A 218 -25.07 5.74 3.08
CA CYS A 218 -25.15 6.93 2.24
C CYS A 218 -26.60 7.38 2.01
N GLY A 219 -27.51 6.44 1.74
CA GLY A 219 -28.93 6.77 1.55
C GLY A 219 -29.63 7.30 2.80
N ASN A 220 -29.28 6.81 3.99
CA ASN A 220 -29.83 7.32 5.26
C ASN A 220 -29.31 8.73 5.55
N LEU A 221 -28.00 8.94 5.40
CA LEU A 221 -27.34 10.22 5.68
C LEU A 221 -27.71 11.31 4.68
N ALA A 222 -27.84 10.98 3.40
CA ALA A 222 -28.24 11.92 2.36
C ALA A 222 -29.62 12.54 2.63
N ARG A 223 -30.58 11.77 3.17
CA ARG A 223 -31.92 12.29 3.56
C ARG A 223 -31.84 13.30 4.70
N LEU A 224 -30.73 13.33 5.43
CA LEU A 224 -30.47 14.23 6.55
C LEU A 224 -29.48 15.35 6.19
N GLY A 225 -29.18 15.50 4.89
CA GLY A 225 -28.30 16.56 4.37
C GLY A 225 -26.81 16.30 4.57
N VAL A 226 -26.40 15.04 4.81
CA VAL A 226 -24.99 14.67 4.93
C VAL A 226 -24.55 13.93 3.67
N ASP A 227 -23.58 14.48 2.96
CA ASP A 227 -22.91 13.80 1.84
C ASP A 227 -21.81 12.89 2.38
N ALA A 228 -22.16 11.62 2.51
CA ALA A 228 -21.24 10.61 3.05
C ALA A 228 -20.05 10.35 2.10
N GLU A 229 -20.24 10.49 0.79
CA GLU A 229 -19.18 10.30 -0.19
C GLU A 229 -18.16 11.43 -0.13
N GLU A 230 -18.59 12.68 -0.04
CA GLU A 230 -17.71 13.84 0.17
C GLU A 230 -16.90 13.71 1.45
N VAL A 231 -17.50 13.24 2.55
CA VAL A 231 -16.77 13.01 3.82
C VAL A 231 -15.68 11.96 3.66
N VAL A 232 -15.98 10.85 3.00
CA VAL A 232 -15.00 9.76 2.78
C VAL A 232 -13.87 10.23 1.86
N LEU A 233 -14.21 10.82 0.71
CA LEU A 233 -13.22 11.30 -0.26
C LEU A 233 -12.34 12.39 0.34
N GLY A 234 -12.94 13.39 1.00
CA GLY A 234 -12.18 14.47 1.61
C GLY A 234 -11.24 14.03 2.74
N ARG A 235 -11.50 12.87 3.39
CA ARG A 235 -10.54 12.29 4.33
C ARG A 235 -9.35 11.66 3.61
N ILE A 236 -9.62 10.86 2.57
CA ILE A 236 -8.57 10.23 1.74
C ILE A 236 -7.70 11.30 1.09
N GLU A 237 -8.30 12.35 0.52
CA GLU A 237 -7.59 13.46 -0.11
C GLU A 237 -6.63 14.15 0.86
N ARG A 238 -7.03 14.43 2.11
CA ARG A 238 -6.13 15.03 3.12
C ARG A 238 -4.89 14.16 3.39
N ASP A 239 -5.06 12.84 3.42
CA ASP A 239 -3.94 11.94 3.64
C ASP A 239 -3.06 11.80 2.39
N MET A 240 -3.65 11.91 1.19
CA MET A 240 -2.90 11.97 -0.08
C MET A 240 -2.10 13.27 -0.20
N ASP A 241 -2.68 14.40 0.19
CA ASP A 241 -2.04 15.72 0.11
C ASP A 241 -0.73 15.77 0.90
N LYS A 242 -0.64 15.06 2.02
CA LYS A 242 0.61 14.89 2.78
C LYS A 242 1.75 14.41 1.88
N TYR A 243 1.48 13.40 1.06
CA TYR A 243 2.47 12.82 0.16
C TYR A 243 2.70 13.68 -1.09
N PHE A 244 1.64 14.27 -1.65
CA PHE A 244 1.80 15.17 -2.79
C PHE A 244 2.71 16.36 -2.47
N VAL A 245 2.55 16.94 -1.29
CA VAL A 245 3.40 18.03 -0.81
C VAL A 245 4.82 17.53 -0.55
N ALA A 246 4.96 16.45 0.24
CA ALA A 246 6.26 15.93 0.63
C ALA A 246 7.11 15.45 -0.55
N PHE A 247 6.48 14.88 -1.58
CA PHE A 247 7.16 14.36 -2.76
C PHE A 247 7.30 15.38 -3.89
N ASN A 248 6.94 16.64 -3.66
CA ASN A 248 6.97 17.73 -4.65
C ASN A 248 6.16 17.44 -5.92
N LEU A 249 4.99 16.80 -5.75
CA LEU A 249 4.13 16.42 -6.88
C LEU A 249 3.09 17.50 -7.23
N VAL A 250 2.93 18.52 -6.38
CA VAL A 250 1.98 19.62 -6.63
C VAL A 250 2.41 20.43 -7.85
N GLY A 251 1.54 20.54 -8.85
CA GLY A 251 1.80 21.29 -10.08
C GLY A 251 2.78 20.61 -11.05
N VAL A 252 3.18 19.35 -10.81
CA VAL A 252 4.15 18.66 -11.67
C VAL A 252 3.64 18.49 -13.11
N ASN A 253 2.33 18.40 -13.31
CA ASN A 253 1.72 18.32 -14.65
C ASN A 253 1.94 19.56 -15.50
N ASP A 254 2.19 20.72 -14.88
CA ASP A 254 2.48 21.97 -15.59
C ASP A 254 3.92 22.00 -16.11
N LEU A 255 4.76 21.04 -15.71
CA LEU A 255 6.17 20.91 -16.09
C LEU A 255 6.40 19.83 -17.17
N LEU A 256 5.39 19.02 -17.49
CA LEU A 256 5.42 17.95 -18.48
C LEU A 256 4.82 18.39 -19.81
#